data_e243067697545c7523526e74d8bd228b
#
_entry.id   e243067697545c7523526e74d8bd228b
#
_cell.length_a   1.000
_cell.length_b   1.000
_cell.length_c   1.000
_cell.angle_alpha   90.00
_cell.angle_beta   90.00
_cell.angle_gamma   90.00
#
_symmetry.space_group_name_H-M   'P 1'
#
loop_
_entity.id
_entity.type
_entity.pdbx_description
1 polymer ?
#
loop_
_entity_poly.entity_id
_entity_poly.type
_entity_poly.pdbx_seq_one_letter_code
_entity_poly.pdbx_strand_id
1 'polypeptide(L)'
;MKHYDDNCGSGSIPLKESIRRVLREEKLHATPQELIKNLPNELKELLFKQWDAKQNPEWHPEGNTLKHIIVVIKRAYHHYPDDPNMVMAALFHDLGKIDTYKINPKTNQPTAYGHEDKSTDYVEKFKDWIESFEGMDVEEIKYLVKNHMKVKPSTWDQMKDKKKEPIMSHPAFDKLMGFTDKLDGGGTDLKESIRRILKEETEGIDSFLDEISSKHNMSDELKDFVNNLLRSQIVKELTFLVLQNAR
;
A
#
# COMPACT_ATOMS: atom_id res chain seq x y z
N MET A 1 -55.55 2.49 46.00
CA MET A 1 -54.14 2.12 46.13
C MET A 1 -53.67 1.59 44.79
N LYS A 2 -52.92 2.36 44.01
CA LYS A 2 -52.34 1.95 42.73
C LYS A 2 -50.85 1.66 43.02
N HIS A 3 -50.45 0.42 42.78
CA HIS A 3 -49.08 0.02 42.80
C HIS A 3 -48.40 0.57 41.53
N TYR A 4 -47.39 1.36 41.74
CA TYR A 4 -46.41 1.73 40.70
C TYR A 4 -45.32 0.65 40.73
N ASP A 5 -45.17 -0.08 39.61
CA ASP A 5 -44.03 -0.95 39.38
C ASP A 5 -42.91 -0.11 38.76
N ASP A 6 -41.96 0.29 39.59
CA ASP A 6 -40.67 0.87 39.16
C ASP A 6 -39.73 -0.28 38.76
N ASN A 7 -39.72 -0.61 37.50
CA ASN A 7 -38.69 -1.48 36.95
C ASN A 7 -37.96 -0.79 35.79
N CYS A 8 -37.23 0.31 36.09
CA CYS A 8 -36.25 0.87 35.22
C CYS A 8 -34.90 0.20 35.49
N GLY A 9 -34.69 -0.97 34.89
CA GLY A 9 -33.38 -1.60 34.83
C GLY A 9 -32.45 -0.81 33.92
N SER A 10 -31.82 0.25 34.46
CA SER A 10 -30.63 0.87 33.80
C SER A 10 -29.47 -0.08 33.90
N GLY A 11 -29.40 -1.02 32.97
CA GLY A 11 -28.21 -1.84 32.76
C GLY A 11 -27.05 -0.92 32.32
N SER A 12 -26.26 -0.45 33.29
CA SER A 12 -25.05 0.25 33.00
C SER A 12 -24.09 -0.70 32.29
N ILE A 13 -23.79 -0.41 31.04
CA ILE A 13 -22.76 -1.16 30.29
C ILE A 13 -21.44 -1.07 31.07
N PRO A 14 -20.79 -2.19 31.41
CA PRO A 14 -19.55 -2.16 32.14
C PRO A 14 -18.53 -1.23 31.48
N LEU A 15 -17.84 -0.41 32.25
CA LEU A 15 -16.87 0.56 31.75
C LEU A 15 -15.87 -0.05 30.76
N LYS A 16 -15.42 -1.30 31.00
CA LYS A 16 -14.57 -2.05 30.08
C LYS A 16 -15.23 -2.28 28.71
N GLU A 17 -16.54 -2.50 28.66
CA GLU A 17 -17.29 -2.70 27.42
C GLU A 17 -17.53 -1.38 26.69
N SER A 18 -17.80 -0.30 27.42
CA SER A 18 -17.87 1.06 26.89
C SER A 18 -16.53 1.51 26.31
N ILE A 19 -15.42 1.26 27.02
CA ILE A 19 -14.06 1.56 26.54
C ILE A 19 -13.74 0.72 25.29
N ARG A 20 -14.07 -0.58 25.28
CA ARG A 20 -13.87 -1.43 24.10
C ARG A 20 -14.72 -0.98 22.91
N ARG A 21 -15.93 -0.47 23.15
CA ARG A 21 -16.81 0.06 22.11
C ARG A 21 -16.22 1.34 21.52
N VAL A 22 -15.82 2.29 22.36
CA VAL A 22 -15.15 3.53 21.93
C VAL A 22 -13.87 3.22 21.17
N LEU A 23 -13.02 2.30 21.67
CA LEU A 23 -11.79 1.88 20.98
C LEU A 23 -12.04 1.11 19.66
N ARG A 24 -13.24 0.51 19.47
CA ARG A 24 -13.62 -0.08 18.18
C ARG A 24 -14.20 0.94 17.20
N GLU A 25 -14.72 2.06 17.72
CA GLU A 25 -15.34 3.12 16.90
C GLU A 25 -14.33 4.17 16.44
N GLU A 26 -13.12 4.24 17.04
CA GLU A 26 -12.03 5.08 16.53
C GLU A 26 -11.41 4.40 15.30
N LYS A 27 -11.82 4.88 14.13
CA LYS A 27 -11.20 4.47 12.87
C LYS A 27 -9.77 4.99 12.80
N LEU A 28 -8.88 4.18 12.25
CA LEU A 28 -7.49 4.53 12.02
C LEU A 28 -7.38 5.52 10.86
N HIS A 29 -6.48 6.49 10.98
CA HIS A 29 -6.11 7.30 9.81
C HIS A 29 -5.19 6.49 8.89
N ALA A 30 -5.41 6.57 7.58
CA ALA A 30 -4.60 5.86 6.60
C ALA A 30 -3.24 6.53 6.36
N THR A 31 -2.51 6.85 7.43
CA THR A 31 -1.12 7.31 7.34
C THR A 31 -0.19 6.13 7.06
N PRO A 32 1.01 6.32 6.46
CA PRO A 32 1.98 5.25 6.27
C PRO A 32 2.27 4.49 7.56
N GLN A 33 2.39 5.23 8.67
CA GLN A 33 2.65 4.69 9.99
C GLN A 33 1.55 3.75 10.47
N GLU A 34 0.29 4.19 10.39
CA GLU A 34 -0.83 3.39 10.86
C GLU A 34 -1.11 2.20 9.93
N LEU A 35 -0.94 2.36 8.62
CA LEU A 35 -1.03 1.25 7.67
C LEU A 35 -0.04 0.14 8.02
N ILE A 36 1.24 0.50 8.21
CA ILE A 36 2.32 -0.45 8.49
C ILE A 36 2.14 -1.12 9.84
N LYS A 37 1.85 -0.33 10.88
CA LYS A 37 1.66 -0.81 12.25
C LYS A 37 0.54 -1.84 12.33
N ASN A 38 -0.52 -1.62 11.56
CA ASN A 38 -1.74 -2.44 11.59
C ASN A 38 -1.82 -3.46 10.44
N LEU A 39 -0.77 -3.63 9.63
CA LEU A 39 -0.75 -4.62 8.55
C LEU A 39 -1.03 -6.04 9.10
N PRO A 40 -2.03 -6.77 8.57
CA PRO A 40 -2.25 -8.17 8.89
C PRO A 40 -1.02 -9.02 8.55
N ASN A 41 -0.71 -10.01 9.35
CA ASN A 41 0.45 -10.88 9.11
C ASN A 41 0.40 -11.53 7.72
N GLU A 42 -0.77 -11.98 7.30
CA GLU A 42 -0.95 -12.58 5.98
C GLU A 42 -0.67 -11.58 4.84
N LEU A 43 -1.07 -10.31 4.99
CA LEU A 43 -0.76 -9.26 4.02
C LEU A 43 0.73 -8.92 4.01
N LYS A 44 1.39 -8.94 5.17
CA LYS A 44 2.87 -8.81 5.26
C LYS A 44 3.56 -9.91 4.47
N GLU A 45 3.18 -11.17 4.68
CA GLU A 45 3.74 -12.31 3.95
C GLU A 45 3.51 -12.19 2.44
N LEU A 46 2.32 -11.76 2.03
CA LEU A 46 2.00 -11.52 0.63
C LEU A 46 2.87 -10.42 0.01
N LEU A 47 3.08 -9.32 0.74
CA LEU A 47 3.99 -8.26 0.31
C LEU A 47 5.44 -8.74 0.20
N PHE A 48 5.94 -9.54 1.15
CA PHE A 48 7.28 -10.10 1.07
C PHE A 48 7.47 -11.01 -0.15
N LYS A 49 6.48 -11.82 -0.49
CA LYS A 49 6.52 -12.66 -1.70
C LYS A 49 6.67 -11.84 -2.99
N GLN A 50 6.20 -10.58 -3.02
CA GLN A 50 6.38 -9.70 -4.18
C GLN A 50 7.85 -9.37 -4.49
N TRP A 51 8.76 -9.61 -3.56
CA TRP A 51 10.20 -9.49 -3.80
C TRP A 51 10.68 -10.45 -4.90
N ASP A 52 10.12 -11.66 -4.95
CA ASP A 52 10.48 -12.69 -5.92
C ASP A 52 9.80 -12.47 -7.30
N ALA A 53 8.76 -11.67 -7.36
CA ALA A 53 8.09 -11.29 -8.60
C ALA A 53 8.90 -10.22 -9.35
N LYS A 54 9.90 -10.67 -10.11
CA LYS A 54 10.71 -9.79 -10.95
C LYS A 54 9.86 -9.15 -12.04
N GLN A 55 10.21 -7.93 -12.40
CA GLN A 55 9.54 -7.19 -13.46
C GLN A 55 10.47 -6.94 -14.63
N ASN A 56 9.89 -6.67 -15.81
CA ASN A 56 10.68 -6.29 -16.98
C ASN A 56 11.39 -4.95 -16.69
N PRO A 57 12.73 -4.89 -16.70
CA PRO A 57 13.50 -3.70 -16.35
C PRO A 57 13.31 -2.53 -17.33
N GLU A 58 12.79 -2.80 -18.52
CA GLU A 58 12.43 -1.76 -19.50
C GLU A 58 11.30 -0.87 -19.00
N TRP A 59 10.31 -1.46 -18.33
CA TRP A 59 9.11 -0.78 -17.82
C TRP A 59 9.18 -0.49 -16.33
N HIS A 60 9.94 -1.31 -15.60
CA HIS A 60 10.06 -1.28 -14.14
C HIS A 60 11.52 -1.31 -13.71
N PRO A 61 12.24 -0.18 -13.81
CA PRO A 61 13.66 -0.09 -13.44
C PRO A 61 13.94 -0.39 -11.97
N GLU A 62 12.92 -0.35 -11.10
CA GLU A 62 12.96 -0.78 -9.70
C GLU A 62 13.21 -2.29 -9.52
N GLY A 63 12.94 -3.11 -10.53
CA GLY A 63 13.37 -4.50 -10.67
C GLY A 63 12.44 -5.55 -10.10
N ASN A 64 11.63 -5.28 -9.06
CA ASN A 64 10.64 -6.21 -8.53
C ASN A 64 9.35 -5.52 -8.07
N THR A 65 8.28 -6.34 -7.92
CA THR A 65 6.94 -5.82 -7.62
C THR A 65 6.85 -5.14 -6.26
N LEU A 66 7.57 -5.62 -5.24
CA LEU A 66 7.53 -4.99 -3.91
C LEU A 66 8.06 -3.54 -3.97
N LYS A 67 9.21 -3.34 -4.62
CA LYS A 67 9.78 -2.00 -4.81
C LYS A 67 8.82 -1.08 -5.56
N HIS A 68 8.19 -1.61 -6.61
CA HIS A 68 7.19 -0.87 -7.38
C HIS A 68 6.02 -0.43 -6.51
N ILE A 69 5.40 -1.35 -5.76
CA ILE A 69 4.30 -1.04 -4.83
C ILE A 69 4.69 0.09 -3.86
N ILE A 70 5.89 0.03 -3.27
CA ILE A 70 6.35 1.07 -2.34
C ILE A 70 6.49 2.44 -3.01
N VAL A 71 7.04 2.48 -4.22
CA VAL A 71 7.15 3.73 -4.99
C VAL A 71 5.77 4.31 -5.28
N VAL A 72 4.81 3.45 -5.68
CA VAL A 72 3.43 3.87 -5.99
C VAL A 72 2.72 4.39 -4.74
N ILE A 73 2.88 3.74 -3.57
CA ILE A 73 2.36 4.22 -2.28
C ILE A 73 2.91 5.61 -1.94
N LYS A 74 4.23 5.81 -2.04
CA LYS A 74 4.86 7.10 -1.74
C LYS A 74 4.33 8.21 -2.65
N ARG A 75 4.15 7.93 -3.94
CA ARG A 75 3.53 8.86 -4.88
C ARG A 75 2.08 9.16 -4.53
N ALA A 76 1.31 8.14 -4.10
CA ALA A 76 -0.06 8.35 -3.66
C ALA A 76 -0.12 9.33 -2.48
N TYR A 77 0.73 9.17 -1.48
CA TYR A 77 0.83 10.14 -0.38
C TYR A 77 1.24 11.53 -0.81
N HIS A 78 2.14 11.64 -1.78
CA HIS A 78 2.61 12.94 -2.27
C HIS A 78 1.55 13.68 -3.10
N HIS A 79 0.88 12.97 -4.01
CA HIS A 79 -0.06 13.57 -4.95
C HIS A 79 -1.51 13.64 -4.43
N TYR A 80 -1.86 12.77 -3.49
CA TYR A 80 -3.21 12.61 -2.95
C TYR A 80 -3.18 12.43 -1.42
N PRO A 81 -2.63 13.42 -0.66
CA PRO A 81 -2.42 13.28 0.80
C PRO A 81 -3.73 13.10 1.57
N ASP A 82 -4.83 13.63 1.03
CA ASP A 82 -6.15 13.60 1.66
C ASP A 82 -7.08 12.51 1.06
N ASP A 83 -6.54 11.62 0.22
CA ASP A 83 -7.32 10.54 -0.41
C ASP A 83 -6.78 9.16 0.00
N PRO A 84 -7.30 8.59 1.09
CA PRO A 84 -6.85 7.30 1.60
C PRO A 84 -7.14 6.13 0.64
N ASN A 85 -8.15 6.25 -0.23
CA ASN A 85 -8.47 5.23 -1.23
C ASN A 85 -7.37 5.10 -2.28
N MET A 86 -6.76 6.22 -2.70
CA MET A 86 -5.62 6.22 -3.62
C MET A 86 -4.40 5.51 -3.04
N VAL A 87 -4.13 5.72 -1.75
CA VAL A 87 -3.04 5.04 -1.03
C VAL A 87 -3.31 3.54 -0.92
N MET A 88 -4.55 3.19 -0.56
CA MET A 88 -4.94 1.78 -0.45
C MET A 88 -4.93 1.09 -1.81
N ALA A 89 -5.41 1.74 -2.86
CA ALA A 89 -5.30 1.23 -4.22
C ALA A 89 -3.83 1.03 -4.64
N ALA A 90 -2.93 1.95 -4.26
CA ALA A 90 -1.49 1.81 -4.49
C ALA A 90 -0.89 0.59 -3.79
N LEU A 91 -1.33 0.27 -2.57
CA LEU A 91 -0.89 -0.94 -1.86
C LEU A 91 -1.34 -2.22 -2.56
N PHE A 92 -2.56 -2.26 -3.07
CA PHE A 92 -3.17 -3.48 -3.58
C PHE A 92 -2.99 -3.72 -5.08
N HIS A 93 -2.76 -2.68 -5.92
CA HIS A 93 -2.88 -2.78 -7.39
C HIS A 93 -2.11 -3.94 -8.02
N ASP A 94 -0.96 -4.26 -7.50
CA ASP A 94 -0.03 -5.24 -8.06
C ASP A 94 0.16 -6.51 -7.20
N LEU A 95 -0.57 -6.67 -6.10
CA LEU A 95 -0.41 -7.83 -5.20
C LEU A 95 -0.67 -9.16 -5.88
N GLY A 96 -1.53 -9.20 -6.90
CA GLY A 96 -1.82 -10.39 -7.69
C GLY A 96 -0.69 -10.82 -8.63
N LYS A 97 0.38 -10.03 -8.78
CA LYS A 97 1.47 -10.37 -9.71
C LYS A 97 2.17 -11.67 -9.33
N ILE A 98 2.37 -11.94 -8.04
CA ILE A 98 3.02 -13.18 -7.59
C ILE A 98 2.24 -14.43 -8.00
N ASP A 99 0.90 -14.38 -7.99
CA ASP A 99 0.05 -15.52 -8.32
C ASP A 99 -0.05 -15.76 -9.83
N THR A 100 0.14 -14.70 -10.62
CA THR A 100 0.02 -14.75 -12.08
C THR A 100 1.38 -14.69 -12.79
N TYR A 101 2.47 -14.64 -12.01
CA TYR A 101 3.84 -14.55 -12.50
C TYR A 101 4.22 -15.71 -13.41
N LYS A 102 4.73 -15.39 -14.60
CA LYS A 102 5.26 -16.36 -15.56
C LYS A 102 6.40 -15.75 -16.35
N ILE A 103 7.32 -16.59 -16.82
CA ILE A 103 8.29 -16.18 -17.83
C ILE A 103 7.70 -16.49 -19.21
N ASN A 104 7.61 -15.49 -20.06
CA ASN A 104 7.17 -15.66 -21.44
C ASN A 104 8.23 -16.48 -22.21
N PRO A 105 7.90 -17.68 -22.73
CA PRO A 105 8.88 -18.56 -23.35
C PRO A 105 9.44 -18.00 -24.67
N LYS A 106 8.76 -17.03 -25.29
CA LYS A 106 9.20 -16.45 -26.58
C LYS A 106 10.17 -15.27 -26.35
N THR A 107 9.96 -14.47 -25.32
CA THR A 107 10.73 -13.26 -25.07
C THR A 107 11.70 -13.39 -23.90
N ASN A 108 11.60 -14.49 -23.13
CA ASN A 108 12.30 -14.70 -21.85
C ASN A 108 12.09 -13.56 -20.85
N GLN A 109 10.97 -12.82 -20.98
CA GLN A 109 10.62 -11.70 -20.08
C GLN A 109 9.52 -12.12 -19.10
N PRO A 110 9.52 -11.57 -17.87
CA PRO A 110 8.47 -11.79 -16.90
C PRO A 110 7.14 -11.18 -17.38
N THR A 111 6.07 -11.86 -17.09
CA THR A 111 4.68 -11.43 -17.35
C THR A 111 3.79 -11.81 -16.19
N ALA A 112 2.72 -11.07 -15.98
CA ALA A 112 1.73 -11.32 -14.93
C ALA A 112 0.31 -10.94 -15.40
N TYR A 113 -0.11 -11.54 -16.50
CA TYR A 113 -1.45 -11.26 -17.08
C TYR A 113 -2.57 -11.65 -16.11
N GLY A 114 -3.55 -10.78 -15.95
CA GLY A 114 -4.70 -10.98 -15.08
C GLY A 114 -4.40 -10.73 -13.58
N HIS A 115 -3.27 -10.11 -13.26
CA HIS A 115 -2.94 -9.76 -11.89
C HIS A 115 -3.93 -8.77 -11.29
N GLU A 116 -4.54 -7.91 -12.10
CA GLU A 116 -5.55 -6.94 -11.67
C GLU A 116 -6.79 -7.62 -11.08
N ASP A 117 -7.18 -8.80 -11.61
CA ASP A 117 -8.26 -9.60 -11.06
C ASP A 117 -7.88 -10.20 -9.71
N LYS A 118 -6.68 -10.78 -9.62
CA LYS A 118 -6.16 -11.32 -8.36
C LYS A 118 -5.93 -10.25 -7.31
N SER A 119 -5.43 -9.10 -7.71
CA SER A 119 -5.30 -7.93 -6.84
C SER A 119 -6.66 -7.49 -6.27
N THR A 120 -7.71 -7.51 -7.09
CA THR A 120 -9.08 -7.21 -6.65
C THR A 120 -9.60 -8.27 -5.67
N ASP A 121 -9.31 -9.57 -5.88
CA ASP A 121 -9.63 -10.63 -4.93
C ASP A 121 -8.96 -10.37 -3.56
N TYR A 122 -7.73 -9.83 -3.54
CA TYR A 122 -7.05 -9.45 -2.30
C TYR A 122 -7.69 -8.23 -1.62
N VAL A 123 -8.17 -7.23 -2.35
CA VAL A 123 -8.96 -6.13 -1.77
C VAL A 123 -10.17 -6.68 -1.04
N GLU A 124 -10.93 -7.59 -1.66
CA GLU A 124 -12.10 -8.23 -1.03
C GLU A 124 -11.68 -9.05 0.20
N LYS A 125 -10.62 -9.85 0.10
CA LYS A 125 -10.11 -10.66 1.19
C LYS A 125 -9.75 -9.84 2.43
N PHE A 126 -9.17 -8.66 2.27
CA PHE A 126 -8.75 -7.79 3.35
C PHE A 126 -9.74 -6.65 3.65
N LYS A 127 -10.98 -6.78 3.18
CA LYS A 127 -12.03 -5.76 3.30
C LYS A 127 -12.20 -5.25 4.72
N ASP A 128 -12.34 -6.14 5.71
CA ASP A 128 -12.57 -5.75 7.11
C ASP A 128 -11.39 -4.92 7.67
N TRP A 129 -10.17 -5.24 7.25
CA TRP A 129 -8.99 -4.46 7.62
C TRP A 129 -8.98 -3.09 6.92
N ILE A 130 -9.31 -3.03 5.64
CA ILE A 130 -9.42 -1.77 4.90
C ILE A 130 -10.47 -0.87 5.55
N GLU A 131 -11.65 -1.39 5.85
CA GLU A 131 -12.76 -0.65 6.47
C GLU A 131 -12.48 -0.20 7.91
N SER A 132 -11.42 -0.70 8.56
CA SER A 132 -10.96 -0.21 9.85
C SER A 132 -10.31 1.18 9.79
N PHE A 133 -9.97 1.66 8.60
CA PHE A 133 -9.43 3.00 8.39
C PHE A 133 -10.53 3.98 8.01
N GLU A 134 -10.34 5.25 8.38
CA GLU A 134 -11.29 6.32 8.09
C GLU A 134 -11.30 6.67 6.59
N GLY A 135 -12.50 6.93 6.06
CA GLY A 135 -12.67 7.40 4.68
C GLY A 135 -12.47 6.35 3.59
N MET A 136 -12.36 5.05 3.95
CA MET A 136 -12.22 3.98 2.97
C MET A 136 -13.54 3.65 2.29
N ASP A 137 -13.47 3.55 0.97
CA ASP A 137 -14.50 2.99 0.08
C ASP A 137 -13.91 1.78 -0.66
N VAL A 138 -14.25 0.58 -0.21
CA VAL A 138 -13.74 -0.67 -0.76
C VAL A 138 -14.13 -0.83 -2.23
N GLU A 139 -15.30 -0.38 -2.65
CA GLU A 139 -15.74 -0.50 -4.04
C GLU A 139 -14.97 0.47 -4.95
N GLU A 140 -14.67 1.68 -4.46
CA GLU A 140 -13.76 2.60 -5.17
C GLU A 140 -12.35 2.00 -5.31
N ILE A 141 -11.80 1.44 -4.22
CA ILE A 141 -10.49 0.79 -4.24
C ILE A 141 -10.46 -0.37 -5.23
N LYS A 142 -11.48 -1.25 -5.21
CA LYS A 142 -11.63 -2.36 -6.18
C LYS A 142 -11.70 -1.85 -7.61
N TYR A 143 -12.45 -0.79 -7.85
CA TYR A 143 -12.56 -0.19 -9.17
C TYR A 143 -11.20 0.32 -9.68
N LEU A 144 -10.43 1.03 -8.84
CA LEU A 144 -9.09 1.51 -9.19
C LEU A 144 -8.15 0.35 -9.49
N VAL A 145 -8.07 -0.63 -8.60
CA VAL A 145 -7.21 -1.82 -8.74
C VAL A 145 -7.59 -2.65 -9.97
N LYS A 146 -8.87 -2.89 -10.22
CA LYS A 146 -9.36 -3.69 -11.35
C LYS A 146 -9.06 -3.07 -12.72
N ASN A 147 -9.03 -1.75 -12.79
CA ASN A 147 -9.01 -1.06 -14.07
C ASN A 147 -7.68 -0.33 -14.37
N HIS A 148 -6.70 -0.32 -13.42
CA HIS A 148 -5.45 0.43 -13.61
C HIS A 148 -4.69 0.05 -14.89
N MET A 149 -4.71 -1.23 -15.29
CA MET A 149 -4.08 -1.68 -16.54
C MET A 149 -4.87 -1.32 -17.80
N LYS A 150 -6.20 -1.12 -17.68
CA LYS A 150 -7.07 -0.89 -18.85
C LYS A 150 -6.95 0.52 -19.39
N VAL A 151 -6.64 1.51 -18.55
CA VAL A 151 -6.52 2.91 -18.94
C VAL A 151 -5.10 3.32 -19.34
N LYS A 152 -4.14 2.39 -19.34
CA LYS A 152 -2.81 2.64 -19.92
C LYS A 152 -2.96 2.93 -21.43
N PRO A 153 -2.25 3.95 -21.99
CA PRO A 153 -2.45 4.40 -23.37
C PRO A 153 -2.43 3.25 -24.38
N SER A 154 -1.47 2.32 -24.28
CA SER A 154 -1.36 1.18 -25.18
C SER A 154 -2.57 0.23 -25.18
N THR A 155 -3.31 0.18 -24.09
CA THR A 155 -4.50 -0.65 -23.94
C THR A 155 -5.77 0.15 -24.27
N TRP A 156 -5.83 1.37 -23.76
CA TRP A 156 -6.97 2.26 -23.87
C TRP A 156 -7.28 2.61 -25.33
N ASP A 157 -6.26 3.00 -26.10
CA ASP A 157 -6.42 3.41 -27.50
C ASP A 157 -6.96 2.28 -28.39
N GLN A 158 -6.62 1.04 -28.06
CA GLN A 158 -7.08 -0.14 -28.78
C GLN A 158 -8.43 -0.70 -28.29
N MET A 159 -8.95 -0.16 -27.17
CA MET A 159 -10.20 -0.64 -26.57
C MET A 159 -11.41 -0.08 -27.32
N LYS A 160 -12.38 -0.95 -27.61
CA LYS A 160 -13.67 -0.55 -28.22
C LYS A 160 -14.49 0.29 -27.25
N ASP A 161 -15.19 1.29 -27.75
CA ASP A 161 -15.96 2.27 -26.94
C ASP A 161 -16.96 1.59 -25.99
N LYS A 162 -17.66 0.55 -26.46
CA LYS A 162 -18.57 -0.26 -25.61
C LYS A 162 -17.89 -0.82 -24.35
N LYS A 163 -16.57 -1.02 -24.36
CA LYS A 163 -15.81 -1.49 -23.19
C LYS A 163 -15.27 -0.33 -22.36
N LYS A 164 -15.08 0.83 -22.97
CA LYS A 164 -14.66 2.05 -22.27
C LYS A 164 -15.80 2.65 -21.45
N GLU A 165 -17.00 2.66 -22.00
CA GLU A 165 -18.17 3.29 -21.42
C GLU A 165 -18.43 2.90 -19.93
N PRO A 166 -18.43 1.61 -19.53
CA PRO A 166 -18.62 1.24 -18.13
C PRO A 166 -17.48 1.71 -17.21
N ILE A 167 -16.27 1.89 -17.76
CA ILE A 167 -15.12 2.42 -17.00
C ILE A 167 -15.27 3.93 -16.85
N MET A 168 -15.59 4.64 -17.93
CA MET A 168 -15.71 6.08 -17.95
C MET A 168 -16.90 6.61 -17.13
N SER A 169 -17.98 5.84 -17.06
CA SER A 169 -19.18 6.25 -16.32
C SER A 169 -19.05 6.14 -14.80
N HIS A 170 -17.97 5.53 -14.30
CA HIS A 170 -17.77 5.39 -12.87
C HIS A 170 -17.33 6.72 -12.22
N PRO A 171 -17.89 7.11 -11.03
CA PRO A 171 -17.53 8.37 -10.37
C PRO A 171 -16.04 8.57 -10.09
N ALA A 172 -15.29 7.49 -9.88
CA ALA A 172 -13.86 7.53 -9.63
C ALA A 172 -13.00 7.45 -10.91
N PHE A 173 -13.57 7.71 -12.11
CA PHE A 173 -12.82 7.62 -13.37
C PHE A 173 -11.63 8.60 -13.42
N ASP A 174 -11.81 9.84 -12.98
CA ASP A 174 -10.72 10.82 -12.95
C ASP A 174 -9.60 10.41 -11.97
N LYS A 175 -9.96 9.78 -10.85
CA LYS A 175 -8.98 9.19 -9.93
C LYS A 175 -8.22 8.03 -10.59
N LEU A 176 -8.90 7.18 -11.34
CA LEU A 176 -8.27 6.08 -12.10
C LEU A 176 -7.26 6.61 -13.13
N MET A 177 -7.62 7.66 -13.86
CA MET A 177 -6.70 8.32 -14.81
C MET A 177 -5.49 8.89 -14.06
N GLY A 178 -5.73 9.61 -12.96
CA GLY A 178 -4.66 10.14 -12.11
C GLY A 178 -3.79 9.07 -11.48
N PHE A 179 -4.38 7.94 -11.07
CA PHE A 179 -3.64 6.78 -10.56
C PHE A 179 -2.66 6.26 -11.61
N THR A 180 -3.12 6.01 -12.81
CA THR A 180 -2.30 5.44 -13.88
C THR A 180 -1.24 6.43 -14.38
N ASP A 181 -1.56 7.69 -14.51
CA ASP A 181 -0.64 8.72 -15.02
C ASP A 181 0.42 9.12 -13.99
N LYS A 182 0.01 9.45 -12.77
CA LYS A 182 0.89 10.04 -11.75
C LYS A 182 1.53 9.02 -10.82
N LEU A 183 0.89 7.89 -10.57
CA LEU A 183 1.34 6.92 -9.58
C LEU A 183 2.02 5.70 -10.21
N ASP A 184 1.30 4.95 -11.02
CA ASP A 184 1.77 3.67 -11.59
C ASP A 184 2.55 3.86 -12.91
N GLY A 185 2.10 4.78 -13.78
CA GLY A 185 2.64 4.99 -15.14
C GLY A 185 3.85 5.90 -15.24
N GLY A 186 4.36 6.40 -14.14
CA GLY A 186 5.36 7.45 -14.08
C GLY A 186 6.54 7.28 -15.04
N GLY A 187 6.43 7.93 -16.20
CA GLY A 187 7.48 8.05 -17.22
C GLY A 187 8.81 8.61 -16.70
N THR A 188 9.65 9.10 -17.55
CA THR A 188 11.05 9.56 -17.41
C THR A 188 11.53 10.12 -16.08
N ASP A 189 10.60 10.52 -15.18
CA ASP A 189 10.84 11.03 -13.83
C ASP A 189 10.98 9.90 -12.76
N LEU A 190 10.70 8.64 -13.12
CA LEU A 190 10.74 7.51 -12.18
C LEU A 190 12.16 7.27 -11.65
N LYS A 191 13.18 7.35 -12.50
CA LYS A 191 14.59 7.19 -12.08
C LYS A 191 15.00 8.28 -11.10
N GLU A 192 14.58 9.50 -11.35
CA GLU A 192 14.84 10.66 -10.48
C GLU A 192 14.07 10.52 -9.16
N SER A 193 12.79 10.16 -9.23
CA SER A 193 11.96 9.90 -8.06
C SER A 193 12.51 8.75 -7.21
N ILE A 194 12.92 7.64 -7.82
CA ILE A 194 13.55 6.52 -7.11
C ILE A 194 14.88 6.96 -6.48
N ARG A 195 15.73 7.70 -7.20
CA ARG A 195 17.02 8.21 -6.65
C ARG A 195 16.76 9.15 -5.48
N ARG A 196 15.80 10.06 -5.58
CA ARG A 196 15.44 10.99 -4.49
C ARG A 196 14.94 10.24 -3.27
N ILE A 197 14.01 9.29 -3.47
CA ILE A 197 13.46 8.44 -2.41
C ILE A 197 14.58 7.64 -1.73
N LEU A 198 15.45 6.99 -2.50
CA LEU A 198 16.59 6.23 -1.94
C LEU A 198 17.59 7.14 -1.20
N LYS A 199 17.76 8.38 -1.63
CA LYS A 199 18.60 9.36 -0.96
C LYS A 199 18.00 9.83 0.36
N GLU A 200 16.72 10.21 0.35
CA GLU A 200 15.98 10.62 1.56
C GLU A 200 15.93 9.49 2.60
N GLU A 201 15.81 8.25 2.16
CA GLU A 201 15.80 7.06 3.02
C GLU A 201 17.18 6.77 3.63
N THR A 202 18.25 6.96 2.89
CA THR A 202 19.61 6.84 3.45
C THR A 202 19.90 7.93 4.48
N GLU A 203 19.49 9.15 4.24
CA GLU A 203 19.60 10.27 5.19
C GLU A 203 18.74 10.01 6.45
N GLY A 204 17.56 9.42 6.29
CA GLY A 204 16.70 9.00 7.42
C GLY A 204 17.33 7.94 8.31
N ILE A 205 18.06 6.96 7.72
CA ILE A 205 18.77 5.93 8.47
C ILE A 205 19.93 6.53 9.24
N ASP A 206 20.71 7.41 8.60
CA ASP A 206 21.84 8.06 9.24
C ASP A 206 21.37 8.89 10.45
N SER A 207 20.28 9.66 10.30
CA SER A 207 19.66 10.41 11.39
C SER A 207 19.15 9.49 12.51
N PHE A 208 18.53 8.37 12.18
CA PHE A 208 18.05 7.39 13.16
C PHE A 208 19.19 6.72 13.92
N LEU A 209 20.27 6.35 13.23
CA LEU A 209 21.45 5.76 13.85
C LEU A 209 22.15 6.76 14.79
N ASP A 210 22.19 8.04 14.42
CA ASP A 210 22.73 9.08 15.29
C ASP A 210 21.87 9.30 16.52
N GLU A 211 20.55 9.28 16.39
CA GLU A 211 19.61 9.37 17.51
C GLU A 211 19.77 8.18 18.48
N ILE A 212 19.79 6.94 17.97
CA ILE A 212 19.98 5.74 18.81
C ILE A 212 21.37 5.72 19.43
N SER A 213 22.41 6.03 18.66
CA SER A 213 23.79 6.10 19.17
C SER A 213 23.91 7.07 20.33
N SER A 214 23.29 8.24 20.23
CA SER A 214 23.31 9.25 21.30
C SER A 214 22.55 8.80 22.55
N LYS A 215 21.44 8.08 22.38
CA LYS A 215 20.60 7.61 23.51
C LYS A 215 21.17 6.37 24.22
N HIS A 216 21.89 5.50 23.51
CA HIS A 216 22.31 4.19 24.00
C HIS A 216 23.82 4.00 24.08
N ASN A 217 24.60 5.07 23.85
CA ASN A 217 26.07 5.04 23.94
C ASN A 217 26.70 3.88 23.14
N MET A 218 26.23 3.69 21.89
CA MET A 218 26.66 2.62 21.03
C MET A 218 28.13 2.80 20.60
N SER A 219 28.88 1.69 20.58
CA SER A 219 30.22 1.72 19.98
C SER A 219 30.15 1.91 18.46
N ASP A 220 31.20 2.50 17.88
CA ASP A 220 31.28 2.69 16.42
C ASP A 220 31.15 1.37 15.66
N GLU A 221 31.72 0.28 16.19
CA GLU A 221 31.59 -1.07 15.60
C GLU A 221 30.13 -1.57 15.59
N LEU A 222 29.38 -1.32 16.66
CA LEU A 222 27.97 -1.69 16.73
C LEU A 222 27.13 -0.80 15.82
N LYS A 223 27.47 0.49 15.72
CA LYS A 223 26.83 1.42 14.78
C LYS A 223 27.02 0.99 13.33
N ASP A 224 28.25 0.62 12.95
CA ASP A 224 28.58 0.12 11.62
C ASP A 224 27.87 -1.20 11.31
N PHE A 225 27.81 -2.11 12.28
CA PHE A 225 27.10 -3.38 12.14
C PHE A 225 25.59 -3.14 11.91
N VAL A 226 24.95 -2.30 12.73
CA VAL A 226 23.51 -1.98 12.59
C VAL A 226 23.25 -1.24 11.29
N ASN A 227 24.13 -0.31 10.90
CA ASN A 227 24.03 0.40 9.62
C ASN A 227 24.11 -0.57 8.42
N ASN A 228 25.08 -1.49 8.43
CA ASN A 228 25.21 -2.50 7.40
C ASN A 228 24.03 -3.46 7.37
N LEU A 229 23.52 -3.85 8.53
CA LEU A 229 22.33 -4.69 8.67
C LEU A 229 21.09 -3.97 8.10
N LEU A 230 20.85 -2.72 8.50
CA LEU A 230 19.75 -1.90 8.02
C LEU A 230 19.82 -1.68 6.51
N ARG A 231 20.99 -1.30 5.98
CA ARG A 231 21.20 -1.10 4.54
C ARG A 231 21.05 -2.40 3.74
N SER A 232 21.52 -3.52 4.27
CA SER A 232 21.35 -4.83 3.63
C SER A 232 19.91 -5.33 3.67
N GLN A 233 19.19 -5.07 4.75
CA GLN A 233 17.76 -5.34 4.86
C GLN A 233 16.94 -4.41 3.98
N ILE A 234 17.31 -3.13 3.89
CA ILE A 234 16.69 -2.15 3.00
C ILE A 234 16.83 -2.56 1.54
N VAL A 235 17.99 -3.06 1.14
CA VAL A 235 18.22 -3.58 -0.21
C VAL A 235 17.46 -4.89 -0.43
N LYS A 236 17.28 -5.71 0.60
CA LYS A 236 16.57 -6.99 0.56
C LYS A 236 15.06 -6.84 0.85
N GLU A 237 14.69 -5.92 1.73
CA GLU A 237 13.36 -5.79 2.32
C GLU A 237 12.94 -4.32 2.35
N LEU A 238 12.57 -3.77 1.20
CA LEU A 238 12.00 -2.43 1.13
C LEU A 238 10.78 -2.26 2.03
N THR A 239 10.16 -3.37 2.42
CA THR A 239 9.13 -3.38 3.48
C THR A 239 9.67 -2.84 4.79
N PHE A 240 10.94 -3.08 5.11
CA PHE A 240 11.56 -2.52 6.30
C PHE A 240 11.68 -0.99 6.21
N LEU A 241 11.86 -0.45 5.01
CA LEU A 241 11.86 1.00 4.75
C LEU A 241 10.49 1.64 4.93
N VAL A 242 9.44 0.98 4.44
CA VAL A 242 8.07 1.38 4.75
C VAL A 242 7.87 1.35 6.27
N LEU A 243 8.46 0.36 6.97
CA LEU A 243 8.38 0.23 8.43
C LEU A 243 9.26 1.24 9.20
N GLN A 244 10.32 1.78 8.60
CA GLN A 244 11.23 2.73 9.27
C GLN A 244 10.82 4.20 9.06
N ASN A 245 10.21 4.56 7.92
CA ASN A 245 9.64 5.89 7.69
C ASN A 245 8.32 6.12 8.43
N ALA A 246 7.95 5.21 9.32
CA ALA A 246 6.81 5.24 10.22
C ALA A 246 7.16 5.85 11.59
N ARG A 247 8.10 6.80 11.67
CA ARG A 247 8.39 7.57 12.88
C ARG A 247 8.27 9.04 12.66
#